data_369eaef529ebe658df1fb5791de7b365
#
_entry.id   369eaef529ebe658df1fb5791de7b365
#
_cell.length_a   1.000
_cell.length_b   1.000
_cell.length_c   1.000
_cell.angle_alpha   90.00
_cell.angle_beta   90.00
_cell.angle_gamma   90.00
#
_symmetry.space_group_name_H-M   'P 1'
#
loop_
_entity.id
_entity.type
_entity.pdbx_description
1 polymer ?
#
loop_
_entity_poly.entity_id
_entity_poly.type
_entity_poly.pdbx_seq_one_letter_code
_entity_poly.pdbx_strand_id
1 'polypeptide(L)'
;MKKNLETLCIHGGWHPTKGQPQQLPIYQSTTFRYETSEQMAKLFDLEEEGYFYTRLQNPTNDAVAAKINALEGGVGCVLTSSGQAASFYSVFNICQAGDHFITSNNIYGGTYNLFGVTMKKLGIECTFIDPEWDDERIEAAFKPNTKCFFGETISNPGGNVFDIERFAKMAHKHGVPLIVDNTFATPINCRPFEWGCDIVTHSTTKYMDGHATQVGGAIIDSGNFDWDAYADKFPGLTTPDESYHGLTYTKAFGKKAYATKLVSQLMRDLGSIPSPQNSFLLNLGLETLHLRMPRHCENAQRVAEWLEANPKVAWVNYCGLPSNKYYTLAQKYLPNGSCGVIAFGLKGTREDAIRFMDNLDFVSIVTHVADARTCVLHPASHTHRQLSDEQLREAGVAPDLIRLSVGLENVEDIIADLEQAMNKM
;
A
#
# COMPACT_ATOMS: atom_id res chain seq x y z
N MET A 1 -4.88 24.45 -14.03
CA MET A 1 -3.78 23.80 -14.78
C MET A 1 -3.44 22.51 -14.04
N LYS A 2 -3.45 21.34 -14.73
CA LYS A 2 -3.05 20.05 -14.12
C LYS A 2 -1.53 20.10 -13.84
N LYS A 3 -1.11 19.84 -12.62
CA LYS A 3 0.31 19.83 -12.22
C LYS A 3 0.88 18.43 -12.43
N ASN A 4 2.17 18.34 -12.75
CA ASN A 4 2.92 17.09 -12.83
C ASN A 4 3.25 16.55 -11.44
N LEU A 5 3.57 15.24 -11.33
CA LEU A 5 3.81 14.55 -10.06
C LEU A 5 4.92 15.21 -9.22
N GLU A 6 6.01 15.64 -9.85
CA GLU A 6 7.13 16.31 -9.20
C GLU A 6 6.67 17.59 -8.46
N THR A 7 5.84 18.38 -9.14
CA THR A 7 5.24 19.59 -8.55
C THR A 7 4.26 19.23 -7.43
N LEU A 8 3.49 18.16 -7.59
CA LEU A 8 2.55 17.69 -6.56
C LEU A 8 3.28 17.16 -5.32
N CYS A 9 4.42 16.48 -5.48
CA CYS A 9 5.26 16.07 -4.34
C CYS A 9 5.63 17.26 -3.45
N ILE A 10 5.98 18.40 -4.06
CA ILE A 10 6.40 19.60 -3.32
C ILE A 10 5.19 20.40 -2.82
N HIS A 11 4.24 20.70 -3.70
CA HIS A 11 3.19 21.70 -3.46
C HIS A 11 1.79 21.11 -3.19
N GLY A 12 1.64 19.79 -3.21
CA GLY A 12 0.35 19.16 -2.93
C GLY A 12 -0.05 19.33 -1.45
N GLY A 13 -1.34 19.53 -1.19
CA GLY A 13 -1.96 19.48 0.13
C GLY A 13 -1.79 20.71 1.00
N TRP A 14 -0.62 21.34 1.10
CA TRP A 14 -0.41 22.55 1.85
C TRP A 14 -0.30 23.79 0.94
N HIS A 15 -1.18 24.76 1.14
CA HIS A 15 -1.25 25.99 0.34
C HIS A 15 -1.25 27.20 1.24
N PRO A 16 -0.06 27.66 1.71
CA PRO A 16 0.03 28.78 2.64
C PRO A 16 -0.47 30.08 2.03
N THR A 17 -1.23 30.84 2.80
CA THR A 17 -1.64 32.22 2.49
C THR A 17 -0.67 33.23 3.09
N LYS A 18 -0.86 34.52 2.79
CA LYS A 18 0.03 35.58 3.27
C LYS A 18 0.16 35.54 4.81
N GLY A 19 1.40 35.46 5.28
CA GLY A 19 1.71 35.43 6.72
C GLY A 19 1.68 34.04 7.35
N GLN A 20 1.27 33.00 6.62
CA GLN A 20 1.36 31.61 7.09
C GLN A 20 2.77 31.04 6.85
N PRO A 21 3.19 30.01 7.63
CA PRO A 21 4.47 29.32 7.41
C PRO A 21 4.52 28.69 6.04
N GLN A 22 5.69 28.74 5.38
CA GLN A 22 5.94 28.04 4.12
C GLN A 22 5.82 26.54 4.31
N GLN A 23 6.39 26.00 5.39
CA GLN A 23 6.32 24.59 5.74
C GLN A 23 5.00 24.26 6.44
N LEU A 24 4.47 23.06 6.21
CA LEU A 24 3.27 22.54 6.87
C LEU A 24 3.43 22.58 8.40
N PRO A 25 2.55 23.28 9.14
CA PRO A 25 2.59 23.29 10.61
C PRO A 25 2.17 21.95 11.22
N ILE A 26 2.71 21.65 12.39
CA ILE A 26 2.27 20.50 13.20
C ILE A 26 1.18 20.98 14.16
N TYR A 27 -0.07 20.58 13.92
CA TYR A 27 -1.20 20.88 14.80
C TYR A 27 -1.33 19.80 15.87
N GLN A 28 -0.53 19.93 16.92
CA GLN A 28 -0.52 18.99 18.06
C GLN A 28 -1.62 19.37 19.07
N SER A 29 -2.86 19.12 18.70
CA SER A 29 -4.04 19.39 19.52
C SER A 29 -5.03 18.24 19.47
N THR A 30 -5.69 17.94 20.60
CA THR A 30 -6.76 16.93 20.67
C THR A 30 -8.05 17.47 20.07
N THR A 31 -8.39 18.72 20.39
CA THR A 31 -9.66 19.38 20.02
C THR A 31 -9.42 20.77 19.46
N PHE A 32 -10.45 21.32 18.84
CA PHE A 32 -10.43 22.65 18.24
C PHE A 32 -11.56 23.47 18.82
N ARG A 33 -11.40 24.80 18.80
CA ARG A 33 -12.39 25.74 19.34
C ARG A 33 -13.47 26.04 18.31
N TYR A 34 -14.72 26.03 18.74
CA TYR A 34 -15.89 26.47 17.97
C TYR A 34 -16.26 27.92 18.28
N GLU A 35 -16.95 28.56 17.36
CA GLU A 35 -17.50 29.90 17.59
C GLU A 35 -18.82 29.86 18.36
N THR A 36 -19.69 28.86 18.01
CA THR A 36 -21.00 28.69 18.63
C THR A 36 -21.32 27.23 18.89
N SER A 37 -22.29 26.94 19.76
CA SER A 37 -22.82 25.59 19.97
C SER A 37 -23.55 25.07 18.75
N GLU A 38 -24.16 25.94 17.94
CA GLU A 38 -24.80 25.55 16.67
C GLU A 38 -23.79 25.09 15.65
N GLN A 39 -22.66 25.78 15.49
CA GLN A 39 -21.55 25.35 14.62
C GLN A 39 -21.03 23.98 15.03
N MET A 40 -20.86 23.77 16.34
CA MET A 40 -20.43 22.46 16.85
C MET A 40 -21.42 21.37 16.46
N ALA A 41 -22.73 21.59 16.60
CA ALA A 41 -23.77 20.60 16.21
C ALA A 41 -23.68 20.25 14.72
N LYS A 42 -23.59 21.25 13.84
CA LYS A 42 -23.50 21.05 12.37
C LYS A 42 -22.27 20.24 11.97
N LEU A 43 -21.12 20.42 12.64
CA LEU A 43 -19.92 19.62 12.39
C LEU A 43 -20.15 18.13 12.75
N PHE A 44 -20.83 17.88 13.90
CA PHE A 44 -21.16 16.52 14.33
C PHE A 44 -22.19 15.85 13.43
N ASP A 45 -23.10 16.61 12.84
CA ASP A 45 -24.13 16.12 11.93
C ASP A 45 -23.63 16.02 10.46
N LEU A 46 -22.35 16.33 10.21
CA LEU A 46 -21.72 16.37 8.89
C LEU A 46 -22.35 17.37 7.91
N GLU A 47 -22.97 18.44 8.43
CA GLU A 47 -23.58 19.53 7.67
C GLU A 47 -22.58 20.63 7.31
N GLU A 48 -21.48 20.75 8.07
CA GLU A 48 -20.37 21.68 7.81
C GLU A 48 -19.02 20.96 7.82
N GLU A 49 -18.05 21.48 7.05
CA GLU A 49 -16.66 21.04 7.09
C GLU A 49 -15.90 21.81 8.18
N GLY A 50 -15.04 21.12 8.96
CA GLY A 50 -14.22 21.74 9.97
C GLY A 50 -13.57 20.75 10.92
N TYR A 51 -12.72 21.28 11.81
CA TYR A 51 -11.98 20.47 12.77
C TYR A 51 -12.64 20.53 14.13
N PHE A 52 -12.86 19.38 14.76
CA PHE A 52 -13.38 19.30 16.12
C PHE A 52 -12.60 18.34 17.03
N TYR A 53 -12.11 17.23 16.48
CA TYR A 53 -11.36 16.23 17.24
C TYR A 53 -10.35 15.52 16.36
N THR A 54 -9.08 15.47 16.78
CA THR A 54 -7.96 14.96 15.98
C THR A 54 -8.11 13.49 15.56
N ARG A 55 -8.84 12.66 16.32
CA ARG A 55 -9.11 11.27 15.91
C ARG A 55 -9.85 11.18 14.58
N LEU A 56 -10.66 12.14 14.22
CA LEU A 56 -11.37 12.18 12.94
C LEU A 56 -10.61 12.98 11.89
N GLN A 57 -10.20 14.19 12.25
CA GLN A 57 -9.56 15.14 11.34
C GLN A 57 -8.56 16.02 12.07
N ASN A 58 -7.46 16.34 11.39
CA ASN A 58 -6.42 17.21 11.89
C ASN A 58 -5.78 17.96 10.71
N PRO A 59 -5.55 19.29 10.79
CA PRO A 59 -5.04 20.07 9.66
C PRO A 59 -3.73 19.54 9.06
N THR A 60 -2.82 19.02 9.90
CA THR A 60 -1.56 18.41 9.42
C THR A 60 -1.83 17.11 8.67
N ASN A 61 -2.64 16.23 9.25
CA ASN A 61 -2.98 14.95 8.63
C ASN A 61 -3.71 15.16 7.30
N ASP A 62 -4.67 16.07 7.27
CA ASP A 62 -5.48 16.35 6.08
C ASP A 62 -4.66 16.97 4.94
N ALA A 63 -3.70 17.83 5.26
CA ALA A 63 -2.77 18.36 4.24
C ALA A 63 -1.94 17.26 3.60
N VAL A 64 -1.46 16.28 4.39
CA VAL A 64 -0.69 15.13 3.87
C VAL A 64 -1.60 14.16 3.12
N ALA A 65 -2.81 13.90 3.62
CA ALA A 65 -3.81 13.11 2.91
C ALA A 65 -4.14 13.73 1.55
N ALA A 66 -4.35 15.05 1.49
CA ALA A 66 -4.61 15.77 0.25
C ALA A 66 -3.42 15.70 -0.74
N LYS A 67 -2.16 15.70 -0.25
CA LYS A 67 -0.97 15.49 -1.09
C LYS A 67 -0.98 14.10 -1.72
N ILE A 68 -1.18 13.04 -0.92
CA ILE A 68 -1.22 11.66 -1.41
C ILE A 68 -2.39 11.47 -2.38
N ASN A 69 -3.57 12.03 -2.05
CA ASN A 69 -4.73 12.02 -2.93
C ASN A 69 -4.43 12.64 -4.30
N ALA A 70 -3.74 13.78 -4.32
CA ALA A 70 -3.35 14.45 -5.57
C ALA A 70 -2.34 13.64 -6.38
N LEU A 71 -1.41 12.94 -5.71
CA LEU A 71 -0.42 12.08 -6.35
C LEU A 71 -1.09 10.87 -7.01
N GLU A 72 -2.00 10.18 -6.31
CA GLU A 72 -2.75 9.05 -6.88
C GLU A 72 -3.85 9.48 -7.84
N GLY A 73 -4.40 10.69 -7.69
CA GLY A 73 -5.48 11.22 -8.53
C GLY A 73 -6.86 10.78 -8.08
N GLY A 74 -7.06 10.57 -6.79
CA GLY A 74 -8.33 10.22 -6.17
C GLY A 74 -9.21 11.43 -5.86
N VAL A 75 -10.39 11.17 -5.28
CA VAL A 75 -11.36 12.17 -4.81
C VAL A 75 -11.30 12.36 -3.29
N GLY A 76 -10.73 11.42 -2.55
CA GLY A 76 -10.55 11.45 -1.11
C GLY A 76 -9.45 10.51 -0.63
N CYS A 77 -8.72 10.91 0.40
CA CYS A 77 -7.69 10.10 1.05
C CYS A 77 -7.86 10.16 2.57
N VAL A 78 -7.70 9.03 3.23
CA VAL A 78 -7.72 8.89 4.69
C VAL A 78 -6.39 8.30 5.14
N LEU A 79 -5.70 8.99 6.06
CA LEU A 79 -4.48 8.47 6.68
C LEU A 79 -4.81 7.53 7.83
N THR A 80 -4.02 6.48 7.98
CA THR A 80 -4.12 5.51 9.07
C THR A 80 -2.79 5.35 9.80
N SER A 81 -2.82 4.79 11.01
CA SER A 81 -1.62 4.58 11.84
C SER A 81 -0.67 3.51 11.33
N SER A 82 -1.09 2.72 10.33
CA SER A 82 -0.26 1.69 9.70
C SER A 82 -0.86 1.24 8.36
N GLY A 83 -0.03 0.63 7.50
CA GLY A 83 -0.51 -0.03 6.28
C GLY A 83 -1.50 -1.16 6.56
N GLN A 84 -1.33 -1.90 7.68
CA GLN A 84 -2.27 -2.94 8.11
C GLN A 84 -3.64 -2.36 8.46
N ALA A 85 -3.69 -1.20 9.11
CA ALA A 85 -4.95 -0.49 9.35
C ALA A 85 -5.59 -0.03 8.03
N ALA A 86 -4.77 0.41 7.04
CA ALA A 86 -5.27 0.76 5.71
C ALA A 86 -5.88 -0.46 5.01
N SER A 87 -5.18 -1.60 4.97
CA SER A 87 -5.71 -2.84 4.38
C SER A 87 -6.98 -3.33 5.09
N PHE A 88 -7.00 -3.28 6.44
CA PHE A 88 -8.18 -3.67 7.21
C PHE A 88 -9.38 -2.76 6.92
N TYR A 89 -9.20 -1.44 7.04
CA TYR A 89 -10.29 -0.49 6.88
C TYR A 89 -10.80 -0.41 5.45
N SER A 90 -9.94 -0.60 4.44
CA SER A 90 -10.37 -0.58 3.04
C SER A 90 -11.39 -1.68 2.73
N VAL A 91 -11.23 -2.85 3.33
CA VAL A 91 -12.18 -3.97 3.19
C VAL A 91 -13.34 -3.85 4.19
N PHE A 92 -13.05 -3.56 5.45
CA PHE A 92 -14.07 -3.52 6.52
C PHE A 92 -15.10 -2.39 6.34
N ASN A 93 -14.76 -1.32 5.60
CA ASN A 93 -15.69 -0.24 5.26
C ASN A 93 -16.90 -0.69 4.42
N ILE A 94 -16.75 -1.79 3.68
CA ILE A 94 -17.77 -2.33 2.76
C ILE A 94 -18.14 -3.78 3.04
N CYS A 95 -17.47 -4.43 3.99
CA CYS A 95 -17.76 -5.79 4.45
C CYS A 95 -18.29 -5.79 5.88
N GLN A 96 -19.20 -6.70 6.18
CA GLN A 96 -19.70 -7.00 7.52
C GLN A 96 -19.71 -8.51 7.77
N ALA A 97 -20.11 -8.95 8.97
CA ALA A 97 -20.26 -10.37 9.26
C ALA A 97 -21.20 -11.05 8.26
N GLY A 98 -20.79 -12.19 7.70
CA GLY A 98 -21.48 -12.92 6.65
C GLY A 98 -21.06 -12.54 5.23
N ASP A 99 -20.24 -11.51 5.05
CA ASP A 99 -19.72 -11.12 3.74
C ASP A 99 -18.45 -11.89 3.37
N HIS A 100 -18.12 -11.83 2.09
CA HIS A 100 -16.96 -12.47 1.49
C HIS A 100 -16.19 -11.49 0.62
N PHE A 101 -14.88 -11.68 0.50
CA PHE A 101 -14.04 -11.00 -0.50
C PHE A 101 -12.98 -11.94 -1.06
N ILE A 102 -12.39 -11.53 -2.19
CA ILE A 102 -11.33 -12.27 -2.87
C ILE A 102 -10.04 -11.50 -2.73
N THR A 103 -8.93 -12.20 -2.57
CA THR A 103 -7.60 -11.62 -2.61
C THR A 103 -6.61 -12.53 -3.35
N SER A 104 -5.59 -11.90 -3.93
CA SER A 104 -4.41 -12.62 -4.41
C SER A 104 -3.67 -13.32 -3.26
N ASN A 105 -3.13 -14.51 -3.49
CA ASN A 105 -2.37 -15.26 -2.50
C ASN A 105 -0.93 -14.76 -2.32
N ASN A 106 -0.42 -13.98 -3.26
CA ASN A 106 0.95 -13.45 -3.28
C ASN A 106 1.06 -12.02 -2.70
N ILE A 107 0.25 -11.70 -1.69
CA ILE A 107 0.29 -10.43 -0.96
C ILE A 107 1.23 -10.50 0.24
N TYR A 108 1.50 -9.35 0.84
CA TYR A 108 2.30 -9.24 2.08
C TYR A 108 1.81 -10.20 3.17
N GLY A 109 2.72 -10.96 3.78
CA GLY A 109 2.38 -12.01 4.76
C GLY A 109 1.56 -11.53 5.96
N GLY A 110 1.74 -10.27 6.39
CA GLY A 110 0.90 -9.67 7.42
C GLY A 110 -0.55 -9.48 6.96
N THR A 111 -0.75 -9.05 5.72
CA THR A 111 -2.08 -8.89 5.10
C THR A 111 -2.72 -10.26 4.84
N TYR A 112 -1.94 -11.25 4.42
CA TYR A 112 -2.41 -12.64 4.28
C TYR A 112 -3.00 -13.17 5.59
N ASN A 113 -2.26 -12.99 6.70
CA ASN A 113 -2.74 -13.40 8.03
C ASN A 113 -3.95 -12.57 8.49
N LEU A 114 -3.95 -11.25 8.24
CA LEU A 114 -5.09 -10.39 8.56
C LEU A 114 -6.37 -10.91 7.90
N PHE A 115 -6.32 -11.20 6.61
CA PHE A 115 -7.47 -11.61 5.83
C PHE A 115 -7.90 -13.06 6.10
N GLY A 116 -6.95 -13.99 6.19
CA GLY A 116 -7.25 -15.40 6.36
C GLY A 116 -7.60 -15.82 7.79
N VAL A 117 -7.12 -15.07 8.79
CA VAL A 117 -7.27 -15.45 10.20
C VAL A 117 -8.04 -14.40 10.99
N THR A 118 -7.60 -13.14 10.94
CA THR A 118 -8.17 -12.11 11.83
C THR A 118 -9.58 -11.69 11.38
N MET A 119 -9.79 -11.41 10.09
CA MET A 119 -11.11 -11.02 9.59
C MET A 119 -12.13 -12.15 9.68
N LYS A 120 -11.68 -13.40 9.59
CA LYS A 120 -12.55 -14.56 9.83
C LYS A 120 -13.17 -14.55 11.24
N LYS A 121 -12.46 -14.03 12.26
CA LYS A 121 -13.00 -13.88 13.63
C LYS A 121 -14.11 -12.82 13.69
N LEU A 122 -14.18 -11.93 12.72
CA LEU A 122 -15.24 -10.91 12.55
C LEU A 122 -16.39 -11.43 11.67
N GLY A 123 -16.35 -12.71 11.28
CA GLY A 123 -17.36 -13.32 10.43
C GLY A 123 -17.24 -12.95 8.95
N ILE A 124 -16.11 -12.38 8.51
CA ILE A 124 -15.85 -12.04 7.11
C ILE A 124 -14.96 -13.12 6.50
N GLU A 125 -15.42 -13.72 5.40
CA GLU A 125 -14.67 -14.78 4.71
C GLU A 125 -13.78 -14.21 3.59
N CYS A 126 -12.62 -14.84 3.39
CA CYS A 126 -11.69 -14.51 2.32
C CYS A 126 -11.36 -15.75 1.49
N THR A 127 -11.42 -15.64 0.15
CA THR A 127 -10.86 -16.63 -0.76
C THR A 127 -9.56 -16.10 -1.35
N PHE A 128 -8.47 -16.85 -1.16
CA PHE A 128 -7.17 -16.58 -1.79
C PHE A 128 -7.13 -17.25 -3.16
N ILE A 129 -6.76 -16.48 -4.18
CA ILE A 129 -6.58 -16.98 -5.55
C ILE A 129 -5.13 -16.79 -5.99
N ASP A 130 -4.66 -17.67 -6.84
CA ASP A 130 -3.41 -17.45 -7.56
C ASP A 130 -3.70 -16.58 -8.81
N PRO A 131 -3.08 -15.41 -8.94
CA PRO A 131 -3.28 -14.53 -10.10
C PRO A 131 -2.90 -15.17 -11.45
N GLU A 132 -2.15 -16.29 -11.43
CA GLU A 132 -1.77 -17.02 -12.61
C GLU A 132 -2.81 -18.06 -13.07
N TRP A 133 -3.87 -18.29 -12.28
CA TRP A 133 -4.98 -19.12 -12.72
C TRP A 133 -5.69 -18.49 -13.95
N ASP A 134 -6.34 -19.35 -14.74
CA ASP A 134 -7.21 -18.89 -15.80
C ASP A 134 -8.43 -18.12 -15.26
N ASP A 135 -9.06 -17.35 -16.13
CA ASP A 135 -10.17 -16.47 -15.74
C ASP A 135 -11.38 -17.27 -15.23
N GLU A 136 -11.66 -18.44 -15.82
CA GLU A 136 -12.78 -19.28 -15.41
C GLU A 136 -12.65 -19.74 -13.95
N ARG A 137 -11.44 -20.17 -13.58
CA ARG A 137 -11.16 -20.61 -12.21
C ARG A 137 -11.20 -19.45 -11.21
N ILE A 138 -10.73 -18.27 -11.60
CA ILE A 138 -10.79 -17.09 -10.73
C ILE A 138 -12.23 -16.59 -10.59
N GLU A 139 -12.99 -16.55 -11.68
CA GLU A 139 -14.39 -16.16 -11.65
C GLU A 139 -15.24 -17.10 -10.77
N ALA A 140 -14.91 -18.40 -10.73
CA ALA A 140 -15.57 -19.37 -9.85
C ALA A 140 -15.37 -19.09 -8.34
N ALA A 141 -14.39 -18.25 -7.97
CA ALA A 141 -14.19 -17.82 -6.58
C ALA A 141 -15.20 -16.75 -6.13
N PHE A 142 -15.85 -16.05 -7.06
CA PHE A 142 -16.87 -15.05 -6.70
C PHE A 142 -18.15 -15.71 -6.18
N LYS A 143 -18.63 -15.23 -5.05
CA LYS A 143 -19.87 -15.65 -4.39
C LYS A 143 -20.90 -14.51 -4.45
N PRO A 144 -22.20 -14.79 -4.26
CA PRO A 144 -23.21 -13.73 -4.21
C PRO A 144 -22.93 -12.63 -3.18
N ASN A 145 -22.30 -12.98 -2.05
CA ASN A 145 -21.92 -12.10 -0.97
C ASN A 145 -20.49 -11.54 -1.09
N THR A 146 -19.83 -11.68 -2.24
CA THR A 146 -18.51 -11.07 -2.49
C THR A 146 -18.66 -9.55 -2.60
N LYS A 147 -17.80 -8.81 -1.86
CA LYS A 147 -17.84 -7.35 -1.74
C LYS A 147 -16.66 -6.62 -2.39
N CYS A 148 -15.50 -7.24 -2.52
CA CYS A 148 -14.35 -6.66 -3.20
C CYS A 148 -13.36 -7.72 -3.65
N PHE A 149 -12.42 -7.26 -4.49
CA PHE A 149 -11.21 -8.00 -4.85
C PHE A 149 -10.00 -7.17 -4.40
N PHE A 150 -9.05 -7.79 -3.70
CA PHE A 150 -7.83 -7.12 -3.20
C PHE A 150 -6.57 -7.72 -3.85
N GLY A 151 -5.61 -6.86 -4.22
CA GLY A 151 -4.30 -7.28 -4.74
C GLY A 151 -3.20 -6.28 -4.40
N GLU A 152 -1.95 -6.60 -4.75
CA GLU A 152 -0.79 -5.70 -4.61
C GLU A 152 -0.18 -5.44 -5.98
N THR A 153 0.11 -4.19 -6.34
CA THR A 153 0.74 -3.82 -7.62
C THR A 153 2.02 -4.61 -7.87
N ILE A 154 2.88 -4.69 -6.86
CA ILE A 154 4.10 -5.50 -6.83
C ILE A 154 4.10 -6.27 -5.50
N SER A 155 4.09 -7.59 -5.57
CA SER A 155 3.97 -8.45 -4.39
C SER A 155 5.24 -8.47 -3.52
N ASN A 156 5.06 -8.67 -2.21
CA ASN A 156 6.12 -8.83 -1.22
C ASN A 156 6.05 -10.23 -0.55
N PRO A 157 7.10 -11.07 -0.62
CA PRO A 157 8.46 -10.77 -1.11
C PRO A 157 8.70 -11.13 -2.59
N GLY A 158 7.73 -11.71 -3.27
CA GLY A 158 7.92 -12.37 -4.56
C GLY A 158 8.25 -11.45 -5.74
N GLY A 159 7.91 -10.15 -5.68
CA GLY A 159 8.14 -9.22 -6.80
C GLY A 159 7.26 -9.47 -8.05
N ASN A 160 6.15 -10.20 -7.89
CA ASN A 160 5.21 -10.48 -8.99
C ASN A 160 4.39 -9.22 -9.31
N VAL A 161 4.12 -8.97 -10.57
CA VAL A 161 3.31 -7.83 -11.02
C VAL A 161 1.86 -8.26 -11.21
N PHE A 162 0.93 -7.53 -10.59
CA PHE A 162 -0.49 -7.76 -10.65
C PHE A 162 -1.10 -7.15 -11.92
N ASP A 163 -1.87 -7.91 -12.69
CA ASP A 163 -2.54 -7.40 -13.89
C ASP A 163 -3.81 -6.61 -13.51
N ILE A 164 -3.60 -5.34 -13.14
CA ILE A 164 -4.64 -4.45 -12.59
C ILE A 164 -5.86 -4.38 -13.50
N GLU A 165 -5.66 -4.17 -14.80
CA GLU A 165 -6.76 -4.02 -15.76
C GLU A 165 -7.59 -5.29 -15.92
N ARG A 166 -6.93 -6.48 -15.94
CA ARG A 166 -7.59 -7.78 -15.97
C ARG A 166 -8.51 -7.96 -14.78
N PHE A 167 -7.97 -7.73 -13.57
CA PHE A 167 -8.71 -7.95 -12.33
C PHE A 167 -9.75 -6.87 -12.06
N ALA A 168 -9.55 -5.62 -12.51
CA ALA A 168 -10.56 -4.58 -12.48
C ALA A 168 -11.78 -4.96 -13.33
N LYS A 169 -11.56 -5.40 -14.58
CA LYS A 169 -12.64 -5.87 -15.46
C LYS A 169 -13.41 -7.04 -14.84
N MET A 170 -12.71 -7.98 -14.22
CA MET A 170 -13.31 -9.13 -13.57
C MET A 170 -14.14 -8.72 -12.33
N ALA A 171 -13.58 -7.89 -11.45
CA ALA A 171 -14.28 -7.37 -10.29
C ALA A 171 -15.56 -6.60 -10.67
N HIS A 172 -15.45 -5.69 -11.64
CA HIS A 172 -16.57 -4.90 -12.12
C HIS A 172 -17.67 -5.76 -12.79
N LYS A 173 -17.30 -6.81 -13.53
CA LYS A 173 -18.26 -7.80 -14.07
C LYS A 173 -19.14 -8.40 -12.98
N HIS A 174 -18.60 -8.61 -11.78
CA HIS A 174 -19.31 -9.11 -10.61
C HIS A 174 -19.90 -8.00 -9.72
N GLY A 175 -19.81 -6.73 -10.14
CA GLY A 175 -20.36 -5.58 -9.41
C GLY A 175 -19.68 -5.34 -8.07
N VAL A 176 -18.36 -5.52 -8.01
CA VAL A 176 -17.54 -5.25 -6.82
C VAL A 176 -16.31 -4.41 -7.17
N PRO A 177 -15.81 -3.55 -6.26
CA PRO A 177 -14.61 -2.75 -6.50
C PRO A 177 -13.33 -3.60 -6.44
N LEU A 178 -12.31 -3.14 -7.20
CA LEU A 178 -10.94 -3.58 -7.05
C LEU A 178 -10.19 -2.65 -6.08
N ILE A 179 -9.55 -3.25 -5.07
CA ILE A 179 -8.66 -2.58 -4.11
C ILE A 179 -7.22 -3.02 -4.41
N VAL A 180 -6.31 -2.08 -4.57
CA VAL A 180 -4.90 -2.38 -4.85
C VAL A 180 -3.98 -1.71 -3.83
N ASP A 181 -3.14 -2.50 -3.18
CA ASP A 181 -2.01 -1.98 -2.40
C ASP A 181 -0.89 -1.56 -3.36
N ASN A 182 -0.64 -0.25 -3.42
CA ASN A 182 0.34 0.36 -4.32
C ASN A 182 1.64 0.75 -3.61
N THR A 183 1.93 0.13 -2.47
CA THR A 183 3.05 0.49 -1.58
C THR A 183 4.40 0.46 -2.30
N PHE A 184 4.70 -0.59 -3.07
CA PHE A 184 6.03 -0.75 -3.69
C PHE A 184 6.19 0.06 -4.98
N ALA A 185 5.13 0.21 -5.77
CA ALA A 185 5.20 1.03 -6.97
C ALA A 185 5.20 2.52 -6.65
N THR A 186 4.44 2.96 -5.65
CA THR A 186 4.12 4.36 -5.37
C THR A 186 3.42 5.05 -6.55
N PRO A 187 2.79 6.21 -6.39
CA PRO A 187 2.20 6.93 -7.51
C PRO A 187 3.22 7.45 -8.54
N ILE A 188 4.53 7.36 -8.24
CA ILE A 188 5.58 7.74 -9.19
C ILE A 188 5.73 6.69 -10.30
N ASN A 189 5.67 5.41 -9.95
CA ASN A 189 5.86 4.32 -10.91
C ASN A 189 4.53 3.76 -11.46
N CYS A 190 3.45 3.78 -10.66
CA CYS A 190 2.13 3.29 -11.05
C CYS A 190 1.03 4.12 -10.40
N ARG A 191 -0.01 4.42 -11.16
CA ARG A 191 -1.25 5.00 -10.67
C ARG A 191 -2.40 4.04 -11.01
N PRO A 192 -2.79 3.15 -10.08
CA PRO A 192 -3.74 2.07 -10.35
C PRO A 192 -5.11 2.53 -10.86
N PHE A 193 -5.54 3.75 -10.51
CA PHE A 193 -6.79 4.33 -11.01
C PHE A 193 -6.84 4.49 -12.54
N GLU A 194 -5.68 4.68 -13.18
CA GLU A 194 -5.58 4.78 -14.65
C GLU A 194 -5.86 3.44 -15.34
N TRP A 195 -5.85 2.34 -14.56
CA TRP A 195 -6.05 0.96 -15.01
C TRP A 195 -7.36 0.32 -14.50
N GLY A 196 -8.26 1.14 -13.91
CA GLY A 196 -9.58 0.69 -13.48
C GLY A 196 -9.66 0.23 -12.01
N CYS A 197 -8.62 0.41 -11.21
CA CYS A 197 -8.69 0.23 -9.78
C CYS A 197 -9.63 1.27 -9.15
N ASP A 198 -10.38 0.90 -8.10
CA ASP A 198 -11.34 1.78 -7.45
C ASP A 198 -10.81 2.37 -6.15
N ILE A 199 -10.04 1.58 -5.40
CA ILE A 199 -9.50 1.98 -4.10
C ILE A 199 -8.02 1.59 -4.07
N VAL A 200 -7.18 2.53 -3.66
CA VAL A 200 -5.75 2.30 -3.46
C VAL A 200 -5.41 2.34 -1.97
N THR A 201 -4.58 1.40 -1.52
CA THR A 201 -3.99 1.44 -0.18
C THR A 201 -2.48 1.60 -0.25
N HIS A 202 -1.90 2.15 0.81
CA HIS A 202 -0.47 2.26 1.01
C HIS A 202 -0.06 1.96 2.44
N SER A 203 1.04 1.28 2.60
CA SER A 203 1.87 1.43 3.79
C SER A 203 2.78 2.64 3.57
N THR A 204 2.41 3.79 4.12
CA THR A 204 3.23 5.02 3.99
C THR A 204 4.56 4.91 4.74
N THR A 205 4.72 3.89 5.57
CA THR A 205 5.95 3.46 6.25
C THR A 205 7.12 3.21 5.30
N LYS A 206 6.81 2.88 4.02
CA LYS A 206 7.78 2.41 3.02
C LYS A 206 8.35 3.58 2.20
N TYR A 207 8.40 3.47 0.88
CA TYR A 207 8.97 4.52 0.01
C TYR A 207 8.41 5.91 0.23
N MET A 208 7.14 6.06 0.63
CA MET A 208 6.56 7.39 0.86
C MET A 208 7.28 8.14 1.99
N ASP A 209 7.56 7.46 3.10
CA ASP A 209 8.46 7.96 4.15
C ASP A 209 9.92 7.91 3.70
N GLY A 210 10.39 6.71 3.30
CA GLY A 210 11.70 6.43 2.72
C GLY A 210 12.89 6.57 3.68
N HIS A 211 12.65 6.80 4.98
CA HIS A 211 13.68 7.07 5.98
C HIS A 211 13.54 6.21 7.24
N ALA A 212 12.56 5.30 7.29
CA ALA A 212 12.24 4.45 8.45
C ALA A 212 11.93 5.28 9.73
N THR A 213 11.30 6.46 9.57
CA THR A 213 11.06 7.41 10.67
C THR A 213 9.67 7.31 11.26
N GLN A 214 8.70 6.77 10.52
CA GLN A 214 7.31 6.66 10.96
C GLN A 214 6.64 5.39 10.46
N VAL A 215 5.61 4.95 11.16
CA VAL A 215 4.66 3.91 10.71
C VAL A 215 3.34 4.59 10.37
N GLY A 216 2.82 4.28 9.18
CA GLY A 216 1.57 4.86 8.72
C GLY A 216 0.98 4.12 7.54
N GLY A 217 -0.23 4.51 7.16
CA GLY A 217 -0.93 4.02 5.98
C GLY A 217 -1.82 5.09 5.36
N ALA A 218 -2.33 4.80 4.18
CA ALA A 218 -3.29 5.66 3.49
C ALA A 218 -4.29 4.81 2.70
N ILE A 219 -5.52 5.29 2.59
CA ILE A 219 -6.58 4.72 1.75
C ILE A 219 -7.07 5.84 0.84
N ILE A 220 -7.05 5.61 -0.46
CA ILE A 220 -7.44 6.60 -1.46
C ILE A 220 -8.61 6.02 -2.26
N ASP A 221 -9.65 6.83 -2.42
CA ASP A 221 -10.84 6.53 -3.20
C ASP A 221 -10.77 7.23 -4.56
N SER A 222 -10.94 6.47 -5.65
CA SER A 222 -11.02 7.04 -7.00
C SER A 222 -12.30 7.83 -7.23
N GLY A 223 -13.39 7.50 -6.50
CA GLY A 223 -14.75 8.00 -6.75
C GLY A 223 -15.37 7.51 -8.06
N ASN A 224 -14.82 6.46 -8.66
CA ASN A 224 -15.29 5.92 -9.95
C ASN A 224 -16.22 4.73 -9.82
N PHE A 225 -16.20 4.00 -8.70
CA PHE A 225 -17.11 2.89 -8.49
C PHE A 225 -18.54 3.40 -8.22
N ASP A 226 -19.51 2.90 -8.98
CA ASP A 226 -20.91 3.28 -8.85
C ASP A 226 -21.60 2.41 -7.77
N TRP A 227 -21.56 2.89 -6.52
CA TRP A 227 -22.16 2.21 -5.38
C TRP A 227 -23.68 2.04 -5.50
N ASP A 228 -24.37 3.03 -6.10
CA ASP A 228 -25.82 3.02 -6.25
C ASP A 228 -26.27 1.99 -7.30
N ALA A 229 -25.46 1.72 -8.33
CA ALA A 229 -25.73 0.65 -9.30
C ALA A 229 -25.75 -0.75 -8.66
N TYR A 230 -25.08 -0.91 -7.51
CA TYR A 230 -24.98 -2.16 -6.76
C TYR A 230 -25.47 -2.00 -5.31
N ALA A 231 -26.53 -1.20 -5.12
CA ALA A 231 -27.02 -0.78 -3.80
C ALA A 231 -27.28 -1.96 -2.84
N ASP A 232 -27.83 -3.05 -3.32
CA ASP A 232 -28.12 -4.25 -2.53
C ASP A 232 -26.85 -4.93 -1.99
N LYS A 233 -25.71 -4.75 -2.66
CA LYS A 233 -24.41 -5.25 -2.19
C LYS A 233 -23.80 -4.35 -1.12
N PHE A 234 -24.06 -3.04 -1.17
CA PHE A 234 -23.37 -2.05 -0.33
C PHE A 234 -24.37 -1.20 0.50
N PRO A 235 -25.26 -1.85 1.29
CA PRO A 235 -26.28 -1.11 2.06
C PRO A 235 -25.65 -0.09 3.03
N GLY A 236 -24.47 -0.35 3.58
CA GLY A 236 -23.76 0.60 4.47
C GLY A 236 -23.38 1.94 3.83
N LEU A 237 -23.46 2.08 2.49
CA LEU A 237 -23.23 3.32 1.76
C LEU A 237 -24.52 3.89 1.15
N THR A 238 -25.48 3.02 0.81
CA THR A 238 -26.63 3.32 -0.06
C THR A 238 -27.96 3.38 0.67
N THR A 239 -28.02 2.97 1.95
CA THR A 239 -29.21 3.05 2.81
C THR A 239 -28.98 4.04 3.95
N PRO A 240 -30.08 4.50 4.62
CA PRO A 240 -29.99 5.40 5.77
C PRO A 240 -29.14 4.83 6.92
N ASP A 241 -28.18 5.61 7.40
CA ASP A 241 -27.32 5.28 8.53
C ASP A 241 -27.94 5.72 9.86
N GLU A 242 -28.13 4.80 10.79
CA GLU A 242 -28.70 5.06 12.11
C GLU A 242 -27.81 5.98 12.96
N SER A 243 -26.48 5.96 12.76
CA SER A 243 -25.50 6.78 13.49
C SER A 243 -25.57 8.26 13.13
N TYR A 244 -26.18 8.61 11.98
CA TYR A 244 -26.24 9.97 11.44
C TYR A 244 -27.66 10.35 11.01
N HIS A 245 -28.66 10.13 11.88
CA HIS A 245 -30.04 10.56 11.70
C HIS A 245 -30.67 10.13 10.35
N GLY A 246 -30.25 8.98 9.82
CA GLY A 246 -30.75 8.45 8.54
C GLY A 246 -30.07 9.04 7.31
N LEU A 247 -28.89 9.62 7.43
CA LEU A 247 -28.06 10.05 6.31
C LEU A 247 -27.70 8.86 5.40
N THR A 248 -27.79 9.04 4.10
CA THR A 248 -27.31 8.07 3.10
C THR A 248 -26.05 8.62 2.45
N TYR A 249 -24.92 7.93 2.61
CA TYR A 249 -23.60 8.46 2.20
C TYR A 249 -23.52 8.76 0.71
N THR A 250 -24.02 7.88 -0.18
CA THR A 250 -23.99 8.12 -1.63
C THR A 250 -24.81 9.33 -2.05
N LYS A 251 -25.93 9.59 -1.37
CA LYS A 251 -26.77 10.76 -1.65
C LYS A 251 -26.19 12.06 -1.11
N ALA A 252 -25.59 12.02 0.09
CA ALA A 252 -25.07 13.20 0.73
C ALA A 252 -23.70 13.62 0.17
N PHE A 253 -22.83 12.66 -0.16
CA PHE A 253 -21.42 12.93 -0.51
C PHE A 253 -21.02 12.47 -1.91
N GLY A 254 -21.93 11.82 -2.65
CA GLY A 254 -21.68 11.38 -4.02
C GLY A 254 -20.40 10.56 -4.13
N LYS A 255 -19.47 11.02 -4.96
CA LYS A 255 -18.19 10.34 -5.20
C LYS A 255 -17.29 10.19 -3.97
N LYS A 256 -17.48 10.98 -2.91
CA LYS A 256 -16.72 10.92 -1.66
C LYS A 256 -17.37 10.00 -0.61
N ALA A 257 -18.45 9.34 -0.91
CA ALA A 257 -19.23 8.53 0.03
C ALA A 257 -18.38 7.51 0.78
N TYR A 258 -17.54 6.76 0.07
CA TYR A 258 -16.66 5.74 0.66
C TYR A 258 -15.62 6.35 1.62
N ALA A 259 -14.91 7.40 1.20
CA ALA A 259 -13.92 8.07 2.02
C ALA A 259 -14.55 8.77 3.23
N THR A 260 -15.74 9.39 3.08
CA THR A 260 -16.45 10.03 4.17
C THR A 260 -16.90 9.00 5.23
N LYS A 261 -17.44 7.86 4.81
CA LYS A 261 -17.82 6.78 5.72
C LYS A 261 -16.61 6.24 6.50
N LEU A 262 -15.45 6.09 5.86
CA LEU A 262 -14.21 5.71 6.57
C LEU A 262 -13.94 6.62 7.76
N VAL A 263 -14.03 7.94 7.57
CA VAL A 263 -13.76 8.92 8.63
C VAL A 263 -14.88 8.91 9.66
N SER A 264 -16.12 9.03 9.22
CA SER A 264 -17.28 9.24 10.10
C SER A 264 -17.66 8.00 10.92
N GLN A 265 -17.31 6.80 10.48
CA GLN A 265 -17.55 5.55 11.21
C GLN A 265 -16.23 4.92 11.71
N LEU A 266 -15.37 4.44 10.82
CA LEU A 266 -14.24 3.61 11.24
C LEU A 266 -13.19 4.40 12.00
N MET A 267 -12.81 5.58 11.54
CA MET A 267 -11.86 6.43 12.27
C MET A 267 -12.47 6.96 13.57
N ARG A 268 -13.74 7.35 13.56
CA ARG A 268 -14.46 7.80 14.75
C ARG A 268 -14.50 6.71 15.82
N ASP A 269 -14.87 5.49 15.47
CA ASP A 269 -15.22 4.44 16.41
C ASP A 269 -14.02 3.56 16.82
N LEU A 270 -13.14 3.25 15.86
CA LEU A 270 -11.99 2.37 16.05
C LEU A 270 -10.66 3.12 16.18
N GLY A 271 -10.58 4.36 15.67
CA GLY A 271 -9.36 5.15 15.69
C GLY A 271 -8.38 4.74 14.60
N SER A 272 -7.11 4.47 14.95
CA SER A 272 -6.01 4.16 14.03
C SER A 272 -5.56 5.34 13.17
N ILE A 273 -5.62 6.55 13.71
CA ILE A 273 -5.05 7.74 13.06
C ILE A 273 -3.52 7.81 13.28
N PRO A 274 -2.75 8.40 12.37
CA PRO A 274 -1.38 8.78 12.66
C PRO A 274 -1.34 10.02 13.55
N SER A 275 -0.25 10.18 14.32
CA SER A 275 0.00 11.46 15.00
C SER A 275 0.32 12.56 13.97
N PRO A 276 -0.02 13.83 14.24
CA PRO A 276 0.36 14.95 13.36
C PRO A 276 1.87 15.04 13.13
N GLN A 277 2.69 14.64 14.11
CA GLN A 277 4.14 14.58 13.97
C GLN A 277 4.57 13.51 12.94
N ASN A 278 3.97 12.31 12.96
CA ASN A 278 4.24 11.28 11.97
C ASN A 278 3.82 11.73 10.56
N SER A 279 2.68 12.40 10.44
CA SER A 279 2.23 12.97 9.17
C SER A 279 3.17 14.07 8.66
N PHE A 280 3.73 14.89 9.54
CA PHE A 280 4.77 15.86 9.17
C PHE A 280 6.05 15.18 8.64
N LEU A 281 6.54 14.15 9.32
CA LEU A 281 7.69 13.36 8.83
C LEU A 281 7.40 12.73 7.47
N LEU A 282 6.21 12.16 7.30
CA LEU A 282 5.75 11.63 6.01
C LEU A 282 5.72 12.72 4.93
N ASN A 283 5.29 13.95 5.24
CA ASN A 283 5.32 15.06 4.28
C ASN A 283 6.74 15.32 3.76
N LEU A 284 7.74 15.31 4.64
CA LEU A 284 9.15 15.49 4.24
C LEU A 284 9.60 14.36 3.30
N GLY A 285 9.21 13.12 3.58
CA GLY A 285 9.48 11.99 2.70
C GLY A 285 8.83 12.15 1.32
N LEU A 286 7.56 12.57 1.27
CA LEU A 286 6.81 12.78 0.03
C LEU A 286 7.42 13.87 -0.86
N GLU A 287 8.00 14.92 -0.27
CA GLU A 287 8.62 16.02 -1.02
C GLU A 287 9.77 15.54 -1.92
N THR A 288 10.47 14.49 -1.54
CA THR A 288 11.61 13.93 -2.30
C THR A 288 11.27 12.60 -2.99
N LEU A 289 10.04 12.12 -2.92
CA LEU A 289 9.64 10.82 -3.46
C LEU A 289 9.95 10.70 -4.96
N HIS A 290 9.68 11.74 -5.74
CA HIS A 290 9.93 11.80 -7.18
C HIS A 290 11.42 11.75 -7.58
N LEU A 291 12.33 12.06 -6.65
CA LEU A 291 13.78 11.93 -6.83
C LEU A 291 14.29 10.57 -6.36
N ARG A 292 13.72 10.04 -5.27
CA ARG A 292 14.17 8.78 -4.66
C ARG A 292 13.73 7.57 -5.46
N MET A 293 12.49 7.54 -5.96
CA MET A 293 11.97 6.38 -6.70
C MET A 293 12.80 6.05 -7.96
N PRO A 294 13.13 7.00 -8.86
CA PRO A 294 14.01 6.72 -9.99
C PRO A 294 15.38 6.15 -9.56
N ARG A 295 15.99 6.69 -8.50
CA ARG A 295 17.29 6.20 -8.00
C ARG A 295 17.19 4.79 -7.45
N HIS A 296 16.13 4.46 -6.67
CA HIS A 296 15.89 3.09 -6.21
C HIS A 296 15.74 2.11 -7.39
N CYS A 297 14.98 2.50 -8.42
CA CYS A 297 14.76 1.66 -9.60
C CYS A 297 16.05 1.47 -10.41
N GLU A 298 16.83 2.54 -10.63
CA GLU A 298 18.11 2.48 -11.33
C GLU A 298 19.11 1.55 -10.61
N ASN A 299 19.27 1.76 -9.31
CA ASN A 299 20.18 0.94 -8.51
C ASN A 299 19.72 -0.53 -8.50
N ALA A 300 18.43 -0.79 -8.31
CA ALA A 300 17.88 -2.14 -8.30
C ALA A 300 18.03 -2.84 -9.66
N GLN A 301 17.83 -2.14 -10.76
CA GLN A 301 18.03 -2.69 -12.11
C GLN A 301 19.48 -3.17 -12.28
N ARG A 302 20.46 -2.33 -11.95
CA ARG A 302 21.89 -2.67 -12.05
C ARG A 302 22.29 -3.82 -11.13
N VAL A 303 21.78 -3.81 -9.89
CA VAL A 303 22.04 -4.91 -8.93
C VAL A 303 21.40 -6.20 -9.43
N ALA A 304 20.17 -6.17 -9.96
CA ALA A 304 19.49 -7.35 -10.48
C ALA A 304 20.21 -7.96 -11.70
N GLU A 305 20.68 -7.11 -12.62
CA GLU A 305 21.49 -7.55 -13.78
C GLU A 305 22.82 -8.19 -13.35
N TRP A 306 23.48 -7.60 -12.34
CA TRP A 306 24.72 -8.16 -11.76
C TRP A 306 24.44 -9.50 -11.06
N LEU A 307 23.35 -9.61 -10.29
CA LEU A 307 22.95 -10.86 -9.64
C LEU A 307 22.63 -11.95 -10.66
N GLU A 308 21.93 -11.63 -11.74
CA GLU A 308 21.58 -12.59 -12.80
C GLU A 308 22.82 -13.15 -13.51
N ALA A 309 23.85 -12.31 -13.68
CA ALA A 309 25.11 -12.72 -14.29
C ALA A 309 26.05 -13.45 -13.32
N ASN A 310 25.80 -13.42 -12.00
CA ASN A 310 26.72 -13.96 -10.99
C ASN A 310 26.61 -15.48 -10.88
N PRO A 311 27.72 -16.25 -11.05
CA PRO A 311 27.69 -17.70 -11.03
C PRO A 311 27.29 -18.33 -9.69
N LYS A 312 27.31 -17.58 -8.57
CA LYS A 312 26.88 -18.03 -7.24
C LYS A 312 25.38 -17.86 -7.01
N VAL A 313 24.67 -17.13 -7.88
CA VAL A 313 23.24 -16.92 -7.81
C VAL A 313 22.53 -18.03 -8.58
N ALA A 314 21.49 -18.59 -7.98
CA ALA A 314 20.69 -19.66 -8.58
C ALA A 314 19.55 -19.09 -9.42
N TRP A 315 18.91 -18.06 -8.96
CA TRP A 315 17.79 -17.36 -9.62
C TRP A 315 17.64 -15.93 -9.12
N VAL A 316 17.08 -15.07 -9.96
CA VAL A 316 16.69 -13.69 -9.62
C VAL A 316 15.24 -13.46 -10.04
N ASN A 317 14.44 -12.89 -9.16
CA ASN A 317 13.09 -12.42 -9.49
C ASN A 317 13.02 -10.90 -9.29
N TYR A 318 13.11 -10.19 -10.39
CA TYR A 318 12.96 -8.74 -10.48
C TYR A 318 12.24 -8.41 -11.80
N CYS A 319 11.07 -7.83 -11.73
CA CYS A 319 10.21 -7.64 -12.90
C CYS A 319 10.77 -6.65 -13.94
N GLY A 320 11.84 -5.91 -13.62
CA GLY A 320 12.59 -5.08 -14.56
C GLY A 320 13.59 -5.85 -15.45
N LEU A 321 13.83 -7.13 -15.19
CA LEU A 321 14.71 -7.96 -16.05
C LEU A 321 13.93 -8.52 -17.25
N PRO A 322 14.47 -8.44 -18.48
CA PRO A 322 13.82 -9.01 -19.67
C PRO A 322 13.56 -10.51 -19.59
N SER A 323 14.34 -11.24 -18.80
CA SER A 323 14.18 -12.69 -18.53
C SER A 323 13.00 -13.01 -17.59
N ASN A 324 12.48 -12.02 -16.88
CA ASN A 324 11.42 -12.19 -15.90
C ASN A 324 10.06 -12.38 -16.60
N LYS A 325 9.26 -13.35 -16.13
CA LYS A 325 7.93 -13.62 -16.70
C LYS A 325 6.95 -12.44 -16.61
N TYR A 326 7.15 -11.53 -15.66
CA TYR A 326 6.33 -10.34 -15.47
C TYR A 326 6.85 -9.11 -16.22
N TYR A 327 7.95 -9.22 -16.97
CA TYR A 327 8.57 -8.08 -17.67
C TYR A 327 7.56 -7.29 -18.52
N THR A 328 6.74 -8.00 -19.31
CA THR A 328 5.73 -7.35 -20.17
C THR A 328 4.68 -6.60 -19.35
N LEU A 329 4.21 -7.15 -18.21
CA LEU A 329 3.29 -6.45 -17.31
C LEU A 329 3.97 -5.27 -16.62
N ALA A 330 5.25 -5.42 -16.24
CA ALA A 330 6.03 -4.33 -15.69
C ALA A 330 6.17 -3.17 -16.67
N GLN A 331 6.48 -3.44 -17.94
CA GLN A 331 6.53 -2.40 -18.98
C GLN A 331 5.18 -1.69 -19.17
N LYS A 332 4.07 -2.39 -18.98
CA LYS A 332 2.73 -1.83 -19.07
C LYS A 332 2.38 -0.94 -17.88
N TYR A 333 2.53 -1.44 -16.66
CA TYR A 333 2.04 -0.79 -15.45
C TYR A 333 3.07 0.09 -14.73
N LEU A 334 4.36 -0.14 -14.96
CA LEU A 334 5.48 0.47 -14.27
C LEU A 334 6.46 1.13 -15.24
N PRO A 335 6.00 2.03 -16.13
CA PRO A 335 6.85 2.61 -17.18
C PRO A 335 8.01 3.44 -16.64
N ASN A 336 7.93 3.90 -15.38
CA ASN A 336 8.94 4.74 -14.73
C ASN A 336 9.91 3.93 -13.84
N GLY A 337 9.77 2.60 -13.78
CA GLY A 337 10.64 1.71 -13.02
C GLY A 337 9.90 0.72 -12.13
N SER A 338 10.59 -0.37 -11.78
CA SER A 338 10.02 -1.58 -11.16
C SER A 338 10.26 -1.67 -9.64
N CYS A 339 10.40 -0.58 -8.93
CA CYS A 339 10.77 -0.46 -7.51
C CYS A 339 12.21 -0.89 -7.17
N GLY A 340 12.57 -0.83 -5.89
CA GLY A 340 13.91 -1.15 -5.38
C GLY A 340 14.01 -2.53 -4.71
N VAL A 341 13.00 -3.41 -4.85
CA VAL A 341 12.99 -4.71 -4.15
C VAL A 341 13.27 -5.85 -5.13
N ILE A 342 14.28 -6.65 -4.79
CA ILE A 342 14.71 -7.83 -5.55
C ILE A 342 14.54 -9.06 -4.67
N ALA A 343 14.03 -10.17 -5.21
CA ALA A 343 14.11 -11.47 -4.61
C ALA A 343 15.11 -12.33 -5.39
N PHE A 344 15.99 -13.05 -4.70
CA PHE A 344 16.94 -13.94 -5.34
C PHE A 344 17.31 -15.13 -4.44
N GLY A 345 17.84 -16.18 -5.01
CA GLY A 345 18.38 -17.35 -4.30
C GLY A 345 19.85 -17.58 -4.63
N LEU A 346 20.62 -18.02 -3.64
CA LEU A 346 22.03 -18.40 -3.81
C LEU A 346 22.14 -19.90 -4.16
N LYS A 347 23.19 -20.27 -4.88
CA LYS A 347 23.59 -21.67 -5.05
C LYS A 347 24.28 -22.15 -3.77
N GLY A 348 23.55 -22.89 -2.96
CA GLY A 348 24.05 -23.38 -1.68
C GLY A 348 22.93 -23.82 -0.74
N THR A 349 23.26 -23.86 0.52
CA THR A 349 22.35 -24.24 1.61
C THR A 349 21.76 -23.01 2.28
N ARG A 350 20.80 -23.23 3.19
CA ARG A 350 20.29 -22.16 4.08
C ARG A 350 21.39 -21.52 4.92
N GLU A 351 22.36 -22.33 5.35
CA GLU A 351 23.53 -21.88 6.13
C GLU A 351 24.44 -20.97 5.28
N ASP A 352 24.55 -21.24 3.98
CA ASP A 352 25.29 -20.35 3.06
C ASP A 352 24.60 -19.00 2.91
N ALA A 353 23.26 -18.97 2.83
CA ALA A 353 22.50 -17.73 2.80
C ALA A 353 22.67 -16.92 4.12
N ILE A 354 22.69 -17.61 5.26
CA ILE A 354 22.95 -16.97 6.58
C ILE A 354 24.37 -16.40 6.60
N ARG A 355 25.39 -17.20 6.20
CA ARG A 355 26.78 -16.72 6.15
C ARG A 355 26.95 -15.54 5.21
N PHE A 356 26.29 -15.55 4.05
CA PHE A 356 26.29 -14.40 3.16
C PHE A 356 25.79 -13.14 3.87
N MET A 357 24.63 -13.21 4.51
CA MET A 357 24.07 -12.04 5.18
C MET A 357 24.93 -11.55 6.36
N ASP A 358 25.49 -12.48 7.15
CA ASP A 358 26.33 -12.15 8.31
C ASP A 358 27.69 -11.54 7.92
N ASN A 359 28.11 -11.68 6.66
CA ASN A 359 29.33 -11.12 6.12
C ASN A 359 29.16 -9.80 5.35
N LEU A 360 27.93 -9.27 5.27
CA LEU A 360 27.69 -7.94 4.70
C LEU A 360 28.31 -6.87 5.59
N ASP A 361 28.89 -5.84 4.98
CA ASP A 361 29.60 -4.76 5.70
C ASP A 361 28.63 -3.64 6.08
N PHE A 362 27.97 -3.00 5.11
CA PHE A 362 27.02 -1.93 5.40
C PHE A 362 25.57 -2.27 5.09
N VAL A 363 25.29 -3.25 4.24
CA VAL A 363 23.92 -3.71 3.96
C VAL A 363 23.34 -4.35 5.22
N SER A 364 22.27 -3.75 5.75
CA SER A 364 21.74 -4.11 7.06
C SER A 364 20.73 -5.27 7.01
N ILE A 365 20.82 -6.20 7.95
CA ILE A 365 19.82 -7.24 8.16
C ILE A 365 18.68 -6.65 8.97
N VAL A 366 17.55 -6.32 8.33
CA VAL A 366 16.37 -5.76 8.98
C VAL A 366 15.08 -6.27 8.36
N THR A 367 14.00 -6.29 9.14
CA THR A 367 12.66 -6.63 8.63
C THR A 367 12.07 -5.54 7.74
N HIS A 368 12.58 -4.31 7.84
CA HIS A 368 12.17 -3.17 7.04
C HIS A 368 12.48 -3.35 5.55
N VAL A 369 11.90 -2.51 4.71
CA VAL A 369 12.04 -2.53 3.24
C VAL A 369 11.68 -1.14 2.70
N ALA A 370 12.22 -0.78 1.54
CA ALA A 370 11.90 0.49 0.88
C ALA A 370 12.38 1.72 1.68
N ASP A 371 13.61 1.64 2.14
CA ASP A 371 14.35 2.67 2.87
C ASP A 371 15.44 3.26 1.96
N ALA A 372 15.93 4.43 2.32
CA ALA A 372 17.11 5.04 1.70
C ALA A 372 18.35 4.16 1.80
N ARG A 373 18.44 3.31 2.84
CA ARG A 373 19.52 2.35 3.06
C ARG A 373 19.19 0.99 2.46
N THR A 374 20.20 0.36 1.86
CA THR A 374 20.10 -1.02 1.37
C THR A 374 19.98 -1.97 2.56
N CYS A 375 19.01 -2.90 2.49
CA CYS A 375 18.79 -3.88 3.53
C CYS A 375 18.37 -5.24 2.96
N VAL A 376 18.62 -6.29 3.76
CA VAL A 376 18.41 -7.69 3.37
C VAL A 376 17.61 -8.45 4.41
N LEU A 377 16.86 -9.44 3.96
CA LEU A 377 16.11 -10.37 4.79
C LEU A 377 16.04 -11.74 4.13
N HIS A 378 16.23 -12.80 4.90
CA HIS A 378 15.95 -14.18 4.50
C HIS A 378 14.69 -14.68 5.23
N PRO A 379 13.51 -14.68 4.59
CA PRO A 379 12.25 -14.98 5.27
C PRO A 379 12.25 -16.33 6.00
N ALA A 380 12.80 -17.38 5.38
CA ALA A 380 12.82 -18.73 5.93
C ALA A 380 13.59 -18.84 7.27
N SER A 381 14.64 -18.01 7.48
CA SER A 381 15.40 -17.99 8.74
C SER A 381 14.88 -16.94 9.75
N HIS A 382 14.06 -15.98 9.31
CA HIS A 382 13.63 -14.85 10.13
C HIS A 382 12.11 -14.81 10.31
N THR A 383 11.40 -14.17 9.41
CA THR A 383 9.97 -13.84 9.57
C THR A 383 9.02 -15.03 9.43
N HIS A 384 9.45 -16.10 8.77
CA HIS A 384 8.67 -17.32 8.53
C HIS A 384 9.33 -18.58 9.12
N ARG A 385 10.25 -18.40 10.07
CA ARG A 385 11.05 -19.50 10.65
C ARG A 385 10.24 -20.62 11.33
N GLN A 386 8.95 -20.37 11.62
CA GLN A 386 8.05 -21.37 12.19
C GLN A 386 7.47 -22.31 11.12
N LEU A 387 7.57 -21.96 9.83
CA LEU A 387 7.04 -22.74 8.73
C LEU A 387 8.06 -23.79 8.26
N SER A 388 7.57 -24.97 7.87
CA SER A 388 8.35 -25.95 7.13
C SER A 388 8.62 -25.46 5.71
N ASP A 389 9.60 -26.03 5.01
CA ASP A 389 9.89 -25.70 3.62
C ASP A 389 8.69 -25.92 2.68
N GLU A 390 7.83 -26.89 3.01
CA GLU A 390 6.59 -27.15 2.27
C GLU A 390 5.57 -26.03 2.49
N GLN A 391 5.36 -25.62 3.75
CA GLN A 391 4.50 -24.51 4.10
C GLN A 391 5.02 -23.18 3.55
N LEU A 392 6.34 -22.98 3.47
CA LEU A 392 6.95 -21.81 2.83
C LEU A 392 6.59 -21.75 1.34
N ARG A 393 6.72 -22.89 0.61
CA ARG A 393 6.35 -22.95 -0.82
C ARG A 393 4.85 -22.72 -1.04
N GLU A 394 4.00 -23.27 -0.19
CA GLU A 394 2.55 -23.01 -0.23
C GLU A 394 2.21 -21.51 0.00
N ALA A 395 2.99 -20.85 0.84
CA ALA A 395 2.90 -19.39 1.07
C ALA A 395 3.58 -18.54 -0.03
N GLY A 396 4.06 -19.16 -1.12
CA GLY A 396 4.76 -18.46 -2.21
C GLY A 396 6.16 -17.95 -1.87
N VAL A 397 6.77 -18.48 -0.80
CA VAL A 397 8.12 -18.10 -0.35
C VAL A 397 9.07 -19.27 -0.57
N ALA A 398 10.02 -19.13 -1.50
CA ALA A 398 11.05 -20.13 -1.68
C ALA A 398 11.93 -20.24 -0.41
N PRO A 399 12.32 -21.46 0.04
CA PRO A 399 13.13 -21.64 1.24
C PRO A 399 14.52 -20.98 1.19
N ASP A 400 15.03 -20.74 -0.01
CA ASP A 400 16.29 -20.07 -0.32
C ASP A 400 16.14 -18.59 -0.69
N LEU A 401 14.91 -18.04 -0.60
CA LEU A 401 14.64 -16.66 -0.98
C LEU A 401 15.35 -15.67 -0.07
N ILE A 402 16.17 -14.82 -0.66
CA ILE A 402 16.71 -13.62 -0.04
C ILE A 402 15.98 -12.42 -0.65
N ARG A 403 15.40 -11.57 0.19
CA ARG A 403 14.82 -10.29 -0.21
C ARG A 403 15.81 -9.18 0.02
N LEU A 404 16.23 -8.51 -1.03
CA LEU A 404 17.09 -7.33 -1.01
C LEU A 404 16.25 -6.10 -1.32
N SER A 405 16.27 -5.11 -0.44
CA SER A 405 15.72 -3.77 -0.68
C SER A 405 16.85 -2.83 -0.97
N VAL A 406 17.00 -2.47 -2.22
CA VAL A 406 18.11 -1.64 -2.71
C VAL A 406 17.85 -0.18 -2.38
N GLY A 407 18.81 0.45 -1.71
CA GLY A 407 18.76 1.84 -1.26
C GLY A 407 19.25 2.85 -2.30
N LEU A 408 19.68 4.00 -1.78
CA LEU A 408 20.10 5.18 -2.57
C LEU A 408 21.62 5.35 -2.64
N GLU A 409 22.37 4.44 -2.01
CA GLU A 409 23.82 4.45 -1.98
C GLU A 409 24.41 4.40 -3.40
N ASN A 410 25.71 4.59 -3.53
CA ASN A 410 26.40 4.33 -4.79
C ASN A 410 26.24 2.83 -5.14
N VAL A 411 25.77 2.53 -6.33
CA VAL A 411 25.44 1.17 -6.75
C VAL A 411 26.67 0.26 -6.82
N GLU A 412 27.85 0.81 -7.12
CA GLU A 412 29.11 0.03 -7.12
C GLU A 412 29.50 -0.41 -5.71
N ASP A 413 29.24 0.43 -4.70
CA ASP A 413 29.47 0.06 -3.31
C ASP A 413 28.51 -1.05 -2.86
N ILE A 414 27.23 -0.97 -3.27
CA ILE A 414 26.23 -2.03 -2.99
C ILE A 414 26.72 -3.35 -3.61
N ILE A 415 27.10 -3.35 -4.88
CA ILE A 415 27.56 -4.55 -5.60
C ILE A 415 28.83 -5.10 -4.94
N ALA A 416 29.79 -4.24 -4.57
CA ALA A 416 31.03 -4.64 -3.91
C ALA A 416 30.77 -5.31 -2.56
N ASP A 417 29.83 -4.79 -1.75
CA ASP A 417 29.44 -5.40 -0.47
C ASP A 417 28.79 -6.78 -0.67
N LEU A 418 27.87 -6.91 -1.62
CA LEU A 418 27.27 -8.20 -1.97
C LEU A 418 28.32 -9.20 -2.47
N GLU A 419 29.26 -8.77 -3.32
CA GLU A 419 30.31 -9.62 -3.88
C GLU A 419 31.26 -10.12 -2.79
N GLN A 420 31.77 -9.22 -1.92
CA GLN A 420 32.68 -9.61 -0.85
C GLN A 420 32.00 -10.59 0.15
N ALA A 421 30.71 -10.40 0.44
CA ALA A 421 29.95 -11.29 1.30
C ALA A 421 29.75 -12.68 0.65
N MET A 422 29.40 -12.72 -0.65
CA MET A 422 29.29 -13.98 -1.40
C MET A 422 30.63 -14.72 -1.48
N ASN A 423 31.75 -14.03 -1.45
CA ASN A 423 33.08 -14.67 -1.51
C ASN A 423 33.50 -15.31 -0.18
N LYS A 424 32.77 -15.03 0.91
CA LYS A 424 33.00 -15.57 2.26
C LYS A 424 32.00 -16.66 2.65
N MET A 425 31.11 -17.06 1.76
CA MET A 425 30.11 -18.14 1.96
C MET A 425 30.76 -19.50 2.21
#